data_543f60bf4d7343e7a3a0a93233843bd7
#
_entry.id   543f60bf4d7343e7a3a0a93233843bd7
#
_cell.length_a   1.000
_cell.length_b   1.000
_cell.length_c   1.000
_cell.angle_alpha   90.00
_cell.angle_beta   90.00
_cell.angle_gamma   90.00
#
_symmetry.space_group_name_H-M   'P 1'
#
loop_
_entity.id
_entity.type
_entity.pdbx_description
1 polymer ?
#
loop_
_entity_poly.entity_id
_entity_poly.type
_entity_poly.pdbx_seq_one_letter_code
_entity_poly.pdbx_strand_id
1 'polypeptide(L)'
;MFPRVMSLRMNNGYDRKLLNQRFEDLEEELSQIPEIRHPNDHVLLIDGLNTFIRSFSVNPSLNEDGSHVGGLVGFMKSIRFAINKFKPTRCVIVFDGKNASKPRQKIFSSYKGGRKVRSRLNRNVDWTISPHDEHESMKLQIGRLIEYLEHLPLTLLAFDNLEADDVISYVSNVTLKDSKSTIMSTDKDFLQLVDDRVELYSPTKKITYDADLVKKELGIYPRNMLTCRVVDGDKSDSIPGVKGVGIKSLIKEFPILSEDKDFDIMMLLDSAKTKATRVSKMVNDSEYIIKRNYLLMQLNEPEIPNHVKLKINDAIHSVVPKLVKYKFQRLFIEDKLWGQIPNFYTWVTEFMILDRYWENK
;
A
#
# COMPACT_ATOMS: atom_id res chain seq x y z
N MET A 1 -37.13 1.74 -4.09
CA MET A 1 -38.58 1.43 -4.05
C MET A 1 -38.83 0.39 -5.13
N PHE A 2 -38.75 -0.87 -4.79
CA PHE A 2 -38.93 -1.98 -5.75
C PHE A 2 -40.39 -2.14 -6.07
N PRO A 3 -40.80 -2.32 -7.34
CA PRO A 3 -42.20 -2.59 -7.67
C PRO A 3 -42.58 -4.01 -7.24
N ARG A 4 -43.71 -4.09 -6.57
CA ARG A 4 -44.38 -5.33 -6.18
C ARG A 4 -44.58 -6.22 -7.41
N VAL A 5 -44.02 -7.42 -7.36
CA VAL A 5 -44.33 -8.50 -8.34
C VAL A 5 -45.78 -8.84 -8.22
N MET A 6 -46.54 -8.52 -9.26
CA MET A 6 -47.96 -8.93 -9.43
C MET A 6 -47.99 -10.45 -9.59
N SER A 7 -48.71 -11.14 -8.72
CA SER A 7 -49.02 -12.56 -8.87
C SER A 7 -49.96 -12.75 -10.08
N LEU A 8 -49.41 -13.10 -11.21
CA LEU A 8 -50.16 -13.57 -12.37
C LEU A 8 -50.52 -15.04 -12.15
N ARG A 9 -51.82 -15.29 -11.98
CA ARG A 9 -52.38 -16.66 -12.11
C ARG A 9 -52.15 -17.12 -13.54
N MET A 10 -51.25 -18.07 -13.71
CA MET A 10 -50.94 -18.70 -14.99
C MET A 10 -51.98 -19.79 -15.29
N ASN A 11 -52.84 -19.53 -16.28
CA ASN A 11 -53.53 -20.57 -17.01
C ASN A 11 -52.84 -20.72 -18.38
N ASN A 12 -52.37 -21.92 -18.62
CA ASN A 12 -52.08 -22.58 -19.90
C ASN A 12 -50.89 -22.06 -20.78
N GLY A 13 -49.88 -22.87 -20.93
CA GLY A 13 -49.13 -23.02 -22.17
C GLY A 13 -47.72 -22.44 -22.20
N TYR A 14 -47.15 -21.97 -21.08
CA TYR A 14 -45.76 -21.59 -21.08
C TYR A 14 -44.85 -22.74 -20.63
N ASP A 15 -43.91 -23.10 -21.52
CA ASP A 15 -42.90 -24.09 -21.21
C ASP A 15 -41.97 -23.55 -20.11
N ARG A 16 -42.03 -24.18 -18.95
CA ARG A 16 -41.26 -23.81 -17.77
C ARG A 16 -39.74 -23.87 -18.02
N LYS A 17 -39.31 -24.72 -18.96
CA LYS A 17 -37.89 -24.79 -19.41
C LYS A 17 -37.48 -23.54 -20.17
N LEU A 18 -38.35 -23.05 -21.06
CA LEU A 18 -38.08 -21.86 -21.85
C LEU A 18 -37.99 -20.58 -20.97
N LEU A 19 -38.85 -20.52 -19.93
CA LEU A 19 -38.80 -19.44 -18.93
C LEU A 19 -37.53 -19.48 -18.10
N ASN A 20 -37.12 -20.64 -17.62
CA ASN A 20 -35.87 -20.77 -16.86
C ASN A 20 -34.65 -20.43 -17.72
N GLN A 21 -34.62 -20.92 -18.95
CA GLN A 21 -33.53 -20.59 -19.87
C GLN A 21 -33.44 -19.08 -20.17
N ARG A 22 -34.58 -18.39 -20.29
CA ARG A 22 -34.61 -16.95 -20.48
C ARG A 22 -34.24 -16.16 -19.23
N PHE A 23 -34.45 -16.72 -18.03
CA PHE A 23 -33.96 -16.15 -16.78
C PHE A 23 -32.43 -16.30 -16.66
N GLU A 24 -31.89 -17.46 -17.04
CA GLU A 24 -30.46 -17.71 -17.08
C GLU A 24 -29.78 -16.79 -18.11
N ASP A 25 -30.34 -16.65 -19.31
CA ASP A 25 -29.87 -15.74 -20.37
C ASP A 25 -29.89 -14.26 -19.89
N LEU A 26 -30.94 -13.84 -19.16
CA LEU A 26 -31.08 -12.51 -18.59
C LEU A 26 -30.08 -12.26 -17.43
N GLU A 27 -29.81 -13.26 -16.60
CA GLU A 27 -28.79 -13.18 -15.56
C GLU A 27 -27.39 -13.06 -16.20
N GLU A 28 -27.15 -13.80 -17.29
CA GLU A 28 -25.91 -13.70 -18.04
C GLU A 28 -25.78 -12.34 -18.75
N GLU A 29 -26.84 -11.83 -19.37
CA GLU A 29 -26.87 -10.46 -19.96
C GLU A 29 -26.72 -9.38 -18.89
N LEU A 30 -27.32 -9.51 -17.72
CA LEU A 30 -27.16 -8.58 -16.59
C LEU A 30 -25.74 -8.62 -16.01
N SER A 31 -25.11 -9.80 -16.02
CA SER A 31 -23.70 -9.94 -15.58
C SER A 31 -22.71 -9.30 -16.55
N GLN A 32 -23.10 -9.10 -17.81
CA GLN A 32 -22.28 -8.43 -18.84
C GLN A 32 -22.48 -6.91 -18.87
N ILE A 33 -23.48 -6.36 -18.13
CA ILE A 33 -23.58 -4.91 -17.96
C ILE A 33 -22.34 -4.46 -17.17
N PRO A 34 -21.48 -3.61 -17.74
CA PRO A 34 -20.30 -3.13 -17.02
C PRO A 34 -20.75 -2.48 -15.72
N GLU A 35 -20.27 -3.00 -14.61
CA GLU A 35 -20.49 -2.39 -13.31
C GLU A 35 -20.13 -0.91 -13.37
N ILE A 36 -21.10 -0.02 -13.14
CA ILE A 36 -20.84 1.42 -13.14
C ILE A 36 -19.99 1.70 -11.92
N ARG A 37 -18.69 1.83 -12.14
CA ARG A 37 -17.72 2.16 -11.09
C ARG A 37 -17.60 3.67 -10.95
N HIS A 38 -17.64 4.14 -9.71
CA HIS A 38 -17.48 5.54 -9.39
C HIS A 38 -16.01 5.89 -9.09
N PRO A 39 -15.61 7.16 -9.24
CA PRO A 39 -14.34 7.62 -8.72
C PRO A 39 -14.18 7.23 -7.24
N ASN A 40 -13.03 6.69 -6.89
CA ASN A 40 -12.69 6.24 -5.53
C ASN A 40 -13.43 4.97 -5.03
N ASP A 41 -14.14 4.21 -5.86
CA ASP A 41 -14.73 2.92 -5.45
C ASP A 41 -13.64 1.92 -5.03
N HIS A 42 -12.55 1.86 -5.80
CA HIS A 42 -11.39 1.05 -5.49
C HIS A 42 -10.11 1.86 -5.72
N VAL A 43 -9.38 2.15 -4.66
CA VAL A 43 -8.17 2.96 -4.73
C VAL A 43 -6.92 2.13 -4.48
N LEU A 44 -5.95 2.25 -5.41
CA LEU A 44 -4.62 1.68 -5.25
C LEU A 44 -3.71 2.71 -4.59
N LEU A 45 -3.26 2.43 -3.37
CA LEU A 45 -2.34 3.26 -2.58
C LEU A 45 -0.94 2.67 -2.67
N ILE A 46 0.01 3.42 -3.19
CA ILE A 46 1.38 2.93 -3.42
C ILE A 46 2.36 3.67 -2.51
N ASP A 47 3.09 2.90 -1.71
CA ASP A 47 4.28 3.37 -1.01
C ASP A 47 5.39 3.63 -2.04
N GLY A 48 5.60 4.91 -2.34
CA GLY A 48 6.46 5.35 -3.44
C GLY A 48 7.92 5.00 -3.21
N LEU A 49 8.46 5.36 -2.04
CA LEU A 49 9.87 5.13 -1.76
C LEU A 49 10.19 3.63 -1.62
N ASN A 50 9.34 2.87 -0.94
CA ASN A 50 9.48 1.41 -0.82
C ASN A 50 9.51 0.73 -2.20
N THR A 51 8.57 1.11 -3.09
CA THR A 51 8.50 0.58 -4.46
C THR A 51 9.72 0.95 -5.29
N PHE A 52 10.21 2.20 -5.15
CA PHE A 52 11.39 2.67 -5.87
C PHE A 52 12.66 1.95 -5.40
N ILE A 53 12.93 1.93 -4.10
CA ILE A 53 14.13 1.28 -3.54
C ILE A 53 14.18 -0.20 -3.88
N ARG A 54 13.05 -0.89 -3.80
CA ARG A 54 12.94 -2.29 -4.22
C ARG A 54 13.30 -2.46 -5.69
N SER A 55 12.76 -1.61 -6.56
CA SER A 55 13.03 -1.66 -8.00
C SER A 55 14.50 -1.36 -8.29
N PHE A 56 15.04 -0.32 -7.68
CA PHE A 56 16.44 0.09 -7.82
C PHE A 56 17.41 -1.00 -7.38
N SER A 57 17.14 -1.67 -6.26
CA SER A 57 18.07 -2.64 -5.67
C SER A 57 18.17 -3.98 -6.43
N VAL A 58 17.20 -4.33 -7.27
CA VAL A 58 17.18 -5.63 -7.96
C VAL A 58 17.29 -5.53 -9.48
N ASN A 59 16.96 -4.39 -10.08
CA ASN A 59 16.92 -4.22 -11.52
C ASN A 59 18.22 -3.60 -12.04
N PRO A 60 19.06 -4.33 -12.82
CA PRO A 60 20.31 -3.81 -13.35
C PRO A 60 20.17 -3.09 -14.71
N SER A 61 18.94 -2.76 -15.14
CA SER A 61 18.71 -2.15 -16.45
C SER A 61 19.54 -0.89 -16.67
N LEU A 62 20.19 -0.82 -17.81
CA LEU A 62 20.92 0.34 -18.31
C LEU A 62 20.17 0.92 -19.51
N ASN A 63 20.22 2.24 -19.69
CA ASN A 63 19.80 2.85 -20.95
C ASN A 63 20.87 2.73 -22.03
N GLU A 64 20.64 3.30 -23.21
CA GLU A 64 21.60 3.24 -24.35
C GLU A 64 22.94 3.97 -24.07
N ASP A 65 22.96 4.89 -23.09
CA ASP A 65 24.18 5.61 -22.67
C ASP A 65 24.96 4.82 -21.58
N GLY A 66 24.48 3.63 -21.19
CA GLY A 66 25.09 2.85 -20.12
C GLY A 66 24.75 3.35 -18.70
N SER A 67 23.86 4.34 -18.58
CA SER A 67 23.41 4.81 -17.27
C SER A 67 22.39 3.84 -16.66
N HIS A 68 22.52 3.56 -15.36
CA HIS A 68 21.58 2.74 -14.64
C HIS A 68 20.21 3.43 -14.55
N VAL A 69 19.16 2.72 -14.96
CA VAL A 69 17.76 3.19 -14.97
C VAL A 69 16.80 2.20 -14.30
N GLY A 70 17.35 1.22 -13.58
CA GLY A 70 16.59 0.11 -13.03
C GLY A 70 15.53 0.52 -12.03
N GLY A 71 15.78 1.56 -11.23
CA GLY A 71 14.80 2.11 -10.28
C GLY A 71 13.61 2.72 -10.99
N LEU A 72 13.87 3.61 -11.95
CA LEU A 72 12.87 4.28 -12.76
C LEU A 72 12.00 3.29 -13.55
N VAL A 73 12.64 2.44 -14.35
CA VAL A 73 11.94 1.46 -15.21
C VAL A 73 11.20 0.41 -14.38
N GLY A 74 11.84 -0.08 -13.32
CA GLY A 74 11.24 -1.08 -12.44
C GLY A 74 10.03 -0.54 -11.69
N PHE A 75 10.08 0.72 -11.25
CA PHE A 75 8.94 1.40 -10.63
C PHE A 75 7.77 1.51 -11.61
N MET A 76 8.01 2.07 -12.79
CA MET A 76 6.98 2.25 -13.83
C MET A 76 6.33 0.92 -14.24
N LYS A 77 7.12 -0.15 -14.39
CA LYS A 77 6.60 -1.51 -14.66
C LYS A 77 5.77 -2.04 -13.50
N SER A 78 6.18 -1.76 -12.25
CA SER A 78 5.47 -2.23 -11.05
C SER A 78 4.10 -1.57 -10.89
N ILE A 79 4.00 -0.24 -11.10
CA ILE A 79 2.71 0.45 -10.98
C ILE A 79 1.75 0.04 -12.11
N ARG A 80 2.26 -0.08 -13.35
CA ARG A 80 1.45 -0.58 -14.47
C ARG A 80 0.91 -1.99 -14.17
N PHE A 81 1.76 -2.88 -13.69
CA PHE A 81 1.34 -4.23 -13.31
C PHE A 81 0.23 -4.19 -12.24
N ALA A 82 0.38 -3.36 -11.22
CA ALA A 82 -0.61 -3.25 -10.15
C ALA A 82 -1.94 -2.66 -10.67
N ILE A 83 -1.89 -1.63 -11.50
CA ILE A 83 -3.08 -1.05 -12.15
C ILE A 83 -3.82 -2.10 -12.99
N ASN A 84 -3.10 -2.88 -13.79
CA ASN A 84 -3.70 -3.93 -14.61
C ASN A 84 -4.26 -5.09 -13.78
N LYS A 85 -3.61 -5.43 -12.66
CA LYS A 85 -4.03 -6.50 -11.76
C LYS A 85 -5.29 -6.14 -10.99
N PHE A 86 -5.33 -4.94 -10.41
CA PHE A 86 -6.38 -4.54 -9.47
C PHE A 86 -7.49 -3.72 -10.13
N LYS A 87 -7.26 -3.20 -11.34
CA LYS A 87 -8.25 -2.38 -12.07
C LYS A 87 -8.83 -1.25 -11.18
N PRO A 88 -8.00 -0.45 -10.49
CA PRO A 88 -8.50 0.57 -9.57
C PRO A 88 -9.20 1.70 -10.32
N THR A 89 -10.06 2.43 -9.62
CA THR A 89 -10.70 3.66 -10.12
C THR A 89 -9.83 4.90 -9.89
N ARG A 90 -8.85 4.80 -8.97
CA ARG A 90 -7.81 5.82 -8.72
C ARG A 90 -6.51 5.13 -8.30
N CYS A 91 -5.40 5.71 -8.67
CA CYS A 91 -4.08 5.32 -8.15
C CYS A 91 -3.42 6.53 -7.48
N VAL A 92 -3.05 6.35 -6.22
CA VAL A 92 -2.38 7.35 -5.37
C VAL A 92 -0.99 6.84 -5.03
N ILE A 93 0.03 7.64 -5.31
CA ILE A 93 1.41 7.34 -4.92
C ILE A 93 1.83 8.32 -3.84
N VAL A 94 2.30 7.79 -2.73
CA VAL A 94 2.71 8.58 -1.58
C VAL A 94 4.21 8.45 -1.37
N PHE A 95 4.91 9.57 -1.29
CA PHE A 95 6.33 9.64 -0.95
C PHE A 95 6.51 10.25 0.44
N ASP A 96 7.59 9.86 1.11
CA ASP A 96 8.03 10.53 2.32
C ASP A 96 8.33 12.01 2.04
N GLY A 97 7.86 12.88 2.91
CA GLY A 97 8.19 14.29 2.84
C GLY A 97 9.58 14.62 3.38
N LYS A 98 10.00 15.85 3.21
CA LYS A 98 11.26 16.32 3.80
C LYS A 98 11.19 16.19 5.32
N ASN A 99 12.25 15.63 5.92
CA ASN A 99 12.34 15.39 7.36
C ASN A 99 11.24 14.47 7.94
N ALA A 100 10.68 13.57 7.15
CA ALA A 100 9.56 12.72 7.52
C ALA A 100 9.76 11.98 8.85
N SER A 101 10.95 11.42 9.10
CA SER A 101 11.24 10.67 10.33
C SER A 101 11.51 11.53 11.58
N LYS A 102 11.61 12.87 11.45
CA LYS A 102 11.93 13.74 12.60
C LYS A 102 10.89 13.68 13.74
N PRO A 103 9.59 13.62 13.51
CA PRO A 103 8.62 13.48 14.58
C PRO A 103 8.88 12.24 15.43
N ARG A 104 9.07 11.08 14.80
CA ARG A 104 9.37 9.81 15.50
C ARG A 104 10.76 9.83 16.17
N GLN A 105 11.76 10.50 15.58
CA GLN A 105 13.09 10.68 16.20
C GLN A 105 13.05 11.54 17.46
N LYS A 106 12.08 12.44 17.62
CA LYS A 106 11.88 13.18 18.88
C LYS A 106 11.36 12.26 20.00
N ILE A 107 10.59 11.24 19.67
CA ILE A 107 10.11 10.23 20.63
C ILE A 107 11.23 9.25 20.97
N PHE A 108 11.99 8.82 19.95
CA PHE A 108 13.10 7.88 20.09
C PHE A 108 14.23 8.21 19.14
N SER A 109 15.31 8.79 19.67
CA SER A 109 16.43 9.33 18.88
C SER A 109 17.13 8.31 17.98
N SER A 110 17.09 7.02 18.34
CA SER A 110 17.66 5.94 17.54
C SER A 110 16.73 5.44 16.41
N TYR A 111 15.50 5.98 16.29
CA TYR A 111 14.56 5.61 15.24
C TYR A 111 15.18 5.77 13.85
N LYS A 112 15.19 4.70 13.07
CA LYS A 112 15.86 4.59 11.76
C LYS A 112 17.38 4.90 11.78
N GLY A 113 17.97 5.11 12.96
CA GLY A 113 19.40 5.47 13.10
C GLY A 113 20.36 4.31 12.77
N GLY A 114 19.89 3.08 12.86
CA GLY A 114 20.67 1.88 12.50
C GLY A 114 20.63 1.52 11.01
N ARG A 115 19.90 2.28 10.20
CA ARG A 115 19.92 2.11 8.74
C ARG A 115 21.31 2.50 8.22
N LYS A 116 22.27 1.59 8.39
CA LYS A 116 23.60 1.75 7.78
C LYS A 116 23.39 1.89 6.29
N VAL A 117 23.97 2.92 5.70
CA VAL A 117 24.15 3.00 4.25
C VAL A 117 24.85 1.71 3.85
N ARG A 118 24.10 0.77 3.29
CA ARG A 118 24.69 -0.46 2.75
C ARG A 118 25.72 -0.01 1.71
N SER A 119 26.88 -0.62 1.71
CA SER A 119 27.94 -0.25 0.78
C SER A 119 27.51 -0.30 -0.69
N ARG A 120 26.48 -1.08 -1.00
CA ARG A 120 25.81 -1.16 -2.32
C ARG A 120 24.40 -1.71 -2.15
N LEU A 121 23.39 -1.00 -2.67
CA LEU A 121 22.01 -1.44 -2.75
C LEU A 121 21.81 -2.40 -3.93
N ASN A 122 22.24 -2.01 -5.12
CA ASN A 122 22.20 -2.86 -6.30
C ASN A 122 23.56 -3.50 -6.55
N ARG A 123 23.64 -4.80 -6.30
CA ARG A 123 24.87 -5.60 -6.47
C ARG A 123 25.04 -6.15 -7.89
N ASN A 124 24.03 -5.97 -8.74
CA ASN A 124 24.02 -6.48 -10.12
C ASN A 124 24.53 -5.44 -11.11
N VAL A 125 24.82 -4.22 -10.66
CA VAL A 125 25.37 -3.11 -11.45
C VAL A 125 26.86 -2.96 -11.13
N ASP A 126 27.68 -2.83 -12.16
CA ASP A 126 29.09 -2.44 -11.99
C ASP A 126 29.20 -0.91 -11.91
N TRP A 127 29.23 -0.41 -10.70
CA TRP A 127 29.33 1.02 -10.43
C TRP A 127 30.67 1.63 -10.76
N THR A 128 31.69 0.83 -11.13
CA THR A 128 33.02 1.35 -11.52
C THR A 128 33.04 1.85 -12.95
N ILE A 129 32.13 1.34 -13.79
CA ILE A 129 31.98 1.74 -15.20
C ILE A 129 30.74 2.59 -15.45
N SER A 130 29.88 2.74 -14.44
CA SER A 130 28.68 3.58 -14.52
C SER A 130 29.08 5.06 -14.59
N PRO A 131 28.37 5.89 -15.39
CA PRO A 131 28.61 7.36 -15.42
C PRO A 131 28.40 8.05 -14.07
N HIS A 132 27.60 7.46 -13.18
CA HIS A 132 27.29 7.98 -11.86
C HIS A 132 27.53 6.93 -10.80
N ASP A 133 27.90 7.36 -9.58
CA ASP A 133 27.90 6.46 -8.44
C ASP A 133 26.45 6.06 -8.06
N GLU A 134 26.34 5.01 -7.24
CA GLU A 134 25.01 4.46 -6.87
C GLU A 134 24.08 5.51 -6.25
N HIS A 135 24.62 6.36 -5.37
CA HIS A 135 23.83 7.36 -4.65
C HIS A 135 23.34 8.49 -5.56
N GLU A 136 24.22 8.96 -6.44
CA GLU A 136 23.91 9.95 -7.45
C GLU A 136 22.88 9.40 -8.45
N SER A 137 23.09 8.20 -8.95
CA SER A 137 22.15 7.52 -9.84
C SER A 137 20.76 7.37 -9.21
N MET A 138 20.68 7.01 -7.92
CA MET A 138 19.42 6.91 -7.19
C MET A 138 18.71 8.26 -7.12
N LYS A 139 19.40 9.34 -6.80
CA LYS A 139 18.82 10.70 -6.74
C LYS A 139 18.30 11.16 -8.09
N LEU A 140 19.09 10.97 -9.15
CA LEU A 140 18.71 11.34 -10.51
C LEU A 140 17.47 10.57 -10.95
N GLN A 141 17.43 9.26 -10.69
CA GLN A 141 16.27 8.44 -11.06
C GLN A 141 15.00 8.79 -10.26
N ILE A 142 15.09 9.13 -8.97
CA ILE A 142 13.91 9.58 -8.19
C ILE A 142 13.40 10.91 -8.76
N GLY A 143 14.26 11.88 -9.01
CA GLY A 143 13.86 13.17 -9.59
C GLY A 143 13.18 12.97 -10.95
N ARG A 144 13.80 12.19 -11.82
CA ARG A 144 13.26 11.89 -13.14
C ARG A 144 11.96 11.09 -13.08
N LEU A 145 11.83 10.17 -12.12
CA LEU A 145 10.60 9.42 -11.89
C LEU A 145 9.42 10.36 -11.58
N ILE A 146 9.59 11.35 -10.72
CA ILE A 146 8.54 12.32 -10.41
C ILE A 146 8.08 13.05 -11.69
N GLU A 147 9.00 13.50 -12.54
CA GLU A 147 8.65 14.14 -13.82
C GLU A 147 7.79 13.22 -14.71
N TYR A 148 8.10 11.92 -14.79
CA TYR A 148 7.26 10.96 -15.50
C TYR A 148 5.88 10.81 -14.90
N LEU A 149 5.81 10.68 -13.56
CA LEU A 149 4.56 10.47 -12.85
C LEU A 149 3.59 11.67 -12.97
N GLU A 150 4.11 12.90 -13.04
CA GLU A 150 3.31 14.12 -13.26
C GLU A 150 2.56 14.13 -14.62
N HIS A 151 2.95 13.27 -15.56
CA HIS A 151 2.33 13.16 -16.87
C HIS A 151 1.38 11.94 -17.00
N LEU A 152 1.22 11.19 -15.92
CA LEU A 152 0.29 10.06 -15.82
C LEU A 152 -0.99 10.46 -15.06
N PRO A 153 -2.10 9.76 -15.27
CA PRO A 153 -3.36 10.01 -14.56
C PRO A 153 -3.29 9.46 -13.12
N LEU A 154 -2.40 10.01 -12.31
CA LEU A 154 -2.11 9.57 -10.95
C LEU A 154 -2.27 10.73 -9.97
N THR A 155 -2.57 10.42 -8.71
CA THR A 155 -2.51 11.39 -7.61
C THR A 155 -1.18 11.18 -6.88
N LEU A 156 -0.38 12.25 -6.76
CA LEU A 156 0.91 12.22 -6.07
C LEU A 156 0.80 12.98 -4.75
N LEU A 157 1.23 12.38 -3.65
CA LEU A 157 1.24 12.99 -2.32
C LEU A 157 2.62 12.91 -1.69
N ALA A 158 3.07 14.04 -1.13
CA ALA A 158 4.24 14.13 -0.26
C ALA A 158 4.07 15.35 0.65
N PHE A 159 4.26 15.19 1.96
CA PHE A 159 4.10 16.28 2.93
C PHE A 159 5.28 16.34 3.89
N ASP A 160 5.85 17.51 4.09
CA ASP A 160 6.98 17.68 4.99
C ASP A 160 6.64 17.23 6.41
N ASN A 161 7.61 16.59 7.06
CA ASN A 161 7.53 16.00 8.40
C ASN A 161 6.52 14.86 8.55
N LEU A 162 6.05 14.27 7.44
CA LEU A 162 5.18 13.09 7.46
C LEU A 162 5.82 11.96 6.67
N GLU A 163 5.76 10.77 7.21
CA GLU A 163 6.13 9.53 6.52
C GLU A 163 4.98 9.09 5.59
N ALA A 164 5.31 8.39 4.51
CA ALA A 164 4.32 7.88 3.58
C ALA A 164 3.28 6.98 4.28
N ASP A 165 3.73 6.23 5.30
CA ASP A 165 2.88 5.32 6.09
C ASP A 165 1.72 6.05 6.75
N ASP A 166 1.99 7.23 7.37
CA ASP A 166 0.98 8.05 8.04
C ASP A 166 -0.06 8.56 7.04
N VAL A 167 0.41 9.01 5.87
CA VAL A 167 -0.47 9.54 4.82
C VAL A 167 -1.32 8.43 4.20
N ILE A 168 -0.71 7.27 3.87
CA ILE A 168 -1.42 6.09 3.33
C ILE A 168 -2.50 5.64 4.30
N SER A 169 -2.15 5.53 5.58
CA SER A 169 -3.08 5.13 6.63
C SER A 169 -4.25 6.11 6.75
N TYR A 170 -3.97 7.42 6.82
CA TYR A 170 -5.02 8.43 6.89
C TYR A 170 -5.94 8.39 5.65
N VAL A 171 -5.38 8.22 4.46
CA VAL A 171 -6.16 8.10 3.23
C VAL A 171 -7.07 6.89 3.28
N SER A 172 -6.55 5.71 3.63
CA SER A 172 -7.35 4.45 3.64
C SER A 172 -8.42 4.43 4.73
N ASN A 173 -8.11 4.94 5.95
CA ASN A 173 -8.97 4.78 7.11
C ASN A 173 -9.94 5.96 7.32
N VAL A 174 -9.56 7.16 6.87
CA VAL A 174 -10.34 8.38 7.12
C VAL A 174 -10.92 8.97 5.85
N THR A 175 -10.05 9.28 4.87
CA THR A 175 -10.51 9.94 3.63
C THR A 175 -11.36 9.01 2.76
N LEU A 176 -10.98 7.74 2.69
CA LEU A 176 -11.60 6.69 1.87
C LEU A 176 -12.27 5.60 2.73
N LYS A 177 -12.82 5.96 3.88
CA LYS A 177 -13.40 5.03 4.84
C LYS A 177 -14.51 4.12 4.26
N ASP A 178 -15.17 4.56 3.19
CA ASP A 178 -16.27 3.85 2.53
C ASP A 178 -15.83 3.20 1.20
N SER A 179 -14.54 3.28 0.86
CA SER A 179 -13.98 2.78 -0.40
C SER A 179 -13.16 1.49 -0.18
N LYS A 180 -13.08 0.64 -1.20
CA LYS A 180 -12.08 -0.44 -1.22
C LYS A 180 -10.69 0.15 -1.47
N SER A 181 -9.69 -0.28 -0.71
CA SER A 181 -8.30 0.16 -0.86
C SER A 181 -7.35 -1.04 -0.97
N THR A 182 -6.44 -0.99 -1.94
CA THR A 182 -5.32 -1.93 -2.01
C THR A 182 -4.04 -1.15 -1.76
N ILE A 183 -3.34 -1.43 -0.67
CA ILE A 183 -2.02 -0.84 -0.36
C ILE A 183 -0.96 -1.70 -1.04
N MET A 184 -0.05 -1.09 -1.80
CA MET A 184 1.10 -1.78 -2.38
C MET A 184 2.38 -1.38 -1.65
N SER A 185 2.87 -2.25 -0.79
CA SER A 185 4.14 -2.10 -0.06
C SER A 185 4.71 -3.47 0.36
N THR A 186 5.98 -3.50 0.67
CA THR A 186 6.62 -4.65 1.34
C THR A 186 6.67 -4.50 2.85
N ASP A 187 6.26 -3.36 3.36
CA ASP A 187 6.24 -3.08 4.79
C ASP A 187 5.09 -3.84 5.46
N LYS A 188 5.46 -4.59 6.51
CA LYS A 188 4.50 -5.40 7.28
C LYS A 188 3.69 -4.55 8.27
N ASP A 189 4.10 -3.31 8.53
CA ASP A 189 3.37 -2.45 9.45
C ASP A 189 1.99 -2.10 8.89
N PHE A 190 1.82 -2.10 7.56
CA PHE A 190 0.51 -1.97 6.92
C PHE A 190 -0.45 -3.15 7.17
N LEU A 191 0.02 -4.29 7.66
CA LEU A 191 -0.88 -5.41 8.00
C LEU A 191 -1.84 -5.07 9.14
N GLN A 192 -1.55 -4.06 9.96
CA GLN A 192 -2.46 -3.56 10.99
C GLN A 192 -3.67 -2.82 10.41
N LEU A 193 -3.61 -2.41 9.13
CA LEU A 193 -4.69 -1.70 8.44
C LEU A 193 -5.61 -2.64 7.65
N VAL A 194 -5.25 -3.92 7.54
CA VAL A 194 -6.03 -4.90 6.77
C VAL A 194 -7.36 -5.17 7.45
N ASP A 195 -8.44 -4.99 6.70
CA ASP A 195 -9.82 -5.24 7.11
C ASP A 195 -10.66 -5.74 5.91
N ASP A 196 -11.98 -5.67 5.98
CA ASP A 196 -12.89 -6.08 4.88
C ASP A 196 -12.77 -5.17 3.64
N ARG A 197 -12.20 -3.96 3.76
CA ARG A 197 -12.06 -2.95 2.70
C ARG A 197 -10.61 -2.76 2.26
N VAL A 198 -9.66 -2.99 3.16
CA VAL A 198 -8.25 -2.70 2.96
C VAL A 198 -7.45 -3.99 2.83
N GLU A 199 -6.79 -4.16 1.70
CA GLU A 199 -5.89 -5.27 1.43
C GLU A 199 -4.45 -4.77 1.28
N LEU A 200 -3.45 -5.57 1.66
CA LEU A 200 -2.03 -5.29 1.43
C LEU A 200 -1.46 -6.18 0.33
N TYR A 201 -1.06 -5.61 -0.79
CA TYR A 201 -0.33 -6.32 -1.83
C TYR A 201 1.19 -6.22 -1.63
N SER A 202 1.83 -7.36 -1.44
CA SER A 202 3.30 -7.47 -1.40
C SER A 202 3.86 -7.79 -2.78
N PRO A 203 4.49 -6.83 -3.48
CA PRO A 203 5.00 -7.06 -4.84
C PRO A 203 6.19 -8.02 -4.89
N THR A 204 6.92 -8.19 -3.79
CA THR A 204 8.03 -9.14 -3.70
C THR A 204 7.53 -10.58 -3.61
N LYS A 205 6.53 -10.83 -2.78
CA LYS A 205 5.92 -12.15 -2.65
C LYS A 205 4.87 -12.42 -3.73
N LYS A 206 4.35 -11.39 -4.40
CA LYS A 206 3.20 -11.43 -5.33
C LYS A 206 1.92 -11.94 -4.68
N ILE A 207 1.73 -11.63 -3.42
CA ILE A 207 0.60 -12.05 -2.57
C ILE A 207 -0.19 -10.82 -2.16
N THR A 208 -1.51 -10.93 -2.15
CA THR A 208 -2.42 -9.95 -1.55
C THR A 208 -2.87 -10.50 -0.20
N TYR A 209 -2.59 -9.77 0.87
CA TYR A 209 -3.00 -10.10 2.22
C TYR A 209 -4.38 -9.52 2.52
N ASP A 210 -5.32 -10.39 2.78
CA ASP A 210 -6.57 -10.15 3.47
C ASP A 210 -6.47 -10.63 4.93
N ALA A 211 -7.53 -10.48 5.71
CA ALA A 211 -7.53 -10.87 7.12
C ALA A 211 -7.26 -12.37 7.34
N ASP A 212 -7.82 -13.21 6.47
CA ASP A 212 -7.66 -14.67 6.58
C ASP A 212 -6.23 -15.11 6.30
N LEU A 213 -5.60 -14.52 5.29
CA LEU A 213 -4.22 -14.83 4.95
C LEU A 213 -3.23 -14.32 6.01
N VAL A 214 -3.47 -13.13 6.57
CA VAL A 214 -2.68 -12.61 7.71
C VAL A 214 -2.75 -13.58 8.88
N LYS A 215 -3.95 -13.99 9.28
CA LYS A 215 -4.16 -14.98 10.34
C LYS A 215 -3.48 -16.32 10.02
N LYS A 216 -3.61 -16.81 8.79
CA LYS A 216 -3.02 -18.08 8.35
C LYS A 216 -1.49 -18.07 8.40
N GLU A 217 -0.85 -16.99 7.90
CA GLU A 217 0.62 -16.92 7.83
C GLU A 217 1.27 -16.52 9.16
N LEU A 218 0.64 -15.61 9.92
CA LEU A 218 1.25 -15.02 11.11
C LEU A 218 0.65 -15.52 12.43
N GLY A 219 -0.51 -16.17 12.37
CA GLY A 219 -1.24 -16.62 13.56
C GLY A 219 -1.88 -15.47 14.35
N ILE A 220 -1.96 -14.27 13.77
CA ILE A 220 -2.46 -13.04 14.40
C ILE A 220 -3.62 -12.51 13.55
N TYR A 221 -4.68 -12.04 14.19
CA TYR A 221 -5.71 -11.31 13.45
C TYR A 221 -5.25 -9.86 13.17
N PRO A 222 -5.52 -9.25 11.99
CA PRO A 222 -4.96 -7.94 11.60
C PRO A 222 -5.13 -6.84 12.64
N ARG A 223 -6.30 -6.72 13.27
CA ARG A 223 -6.57 -5.72 14.32
C ARG A 223 -5.66 -5.82 15.54
N ASN A 224 -5.04 -6.99 15.76
CA ASN A 224 -4.10 -7.27 16.85
C ASN A 224 -2.62 -7.20 16.40
N MET A 225 -2.37 -6.91 15.11
CA MET A 225 -1.00 -6.83 14.59
C MET A 225 -0.16 -5.79 15.33
N LEU A 226 -0.70 -4.60 15.57
CA LEU A 226 0.01 -3.54 16.28
C LEU A 226 0.44 -4.00 17.68
N THR A 227 -0.46 -4.63 18.44
CA THR A 227 -0.16 -5.16 19.79
C THR A 227 0.99 -6.17 19.76
N CYS A 228 1.04 -7.02 18.74
CA CYS A 228 2.15 -7.95 18.56
C CYS A 228 3.45 -7.25 18.15
N ARG A 229 3.36 -6.30 17.22
CA ARG A 229 4.52 -5.57 16.68
C ARG A 229 5.21 -4.72 17.74
N VAL A 230 4.46 -4.05 18.61
CA VAL A 230 5.07 -3.22 19.69
C VAL A 230 5.85 -4.04 20.71
N VAL A 231 5.46 -5.31 20.92
CA VAL A 231 6.18 -6.26 21.78
C VAL A 231 7.41 -6.85 21.07
N ASP A 232 7.27 -7.21 19.80
CA ASP A 232 8.36 -7.79 18.99
C ASP A 232 9.43 -6.75 18.61
N GLY A 233 9.01 -5.49 18.43
CA GLY A 233 9.84 -4.40 17.94
C GLY A 233 10.10 -4.48 16.44
N ASP A 234 10.92 -3.56 15.91
CA ASP A 234 11.36 -3.54 14.53
C ASP A 234 12.88 -3.27 14.43
N LYS A 235 13.60 -4.30 13.98
CA LYS A 235 15.07 -4.19 13.80
C LYS A 235 15.45 -3.28 12.65
N SER A 236 14.61 -3.16 11.62
CA SER A 236 14.89 -2.32 10.45
C SER A 236 14.83 -0.85 10.81
N ASP A 237 13.95 -0.49 11.74
CA ASP A 237 13.77 0.86 12.24
C ASP A 237 14.48 1.13 13.57
N SER A 238 15.29 0.17 14.01
CA SER A 238 16.04 0.24 15.28
C SER A 238 15.13 0.33 16.51
N ILE A 239 13.90 -0.17 16.43
CA ILE A 239 12.95 -0.21 17.54
C ILE A 239 13.13 -1.52 18.33
N PRO A 240 13.66 -1.48 19.55
CA PRO A 240 13.82 -2.69 20.34
C PRO A 240 12.48 -3.16 20.89
N GLY A 241 12.23 -4.48 20.79
CA GLY A 241 11.09 -5.12 21.41
C GLY A 241 11.33 -5.51 22.87
N VAL A 242 10.38 -6.23 23.45
CA VAL A 242 10.47 -6.80 24.80
C VAL A 242 11.47 -7.96 24.79
N LYS A 243 12.55 -7.83 25.56
CA LYS A 243 13.61 -8.82 25.58
C LYS A 243 13.09 -10.19 26.00
N GLY A 244 13.29 -11.20 25.15
CA GLY A 244 12.93 -12.59 25.43
C GLY A 244 11.46 -12.94 25.23
N VAL A 245 10.68 -12.02 24.64
CA VAL A 245 9.29 -12.25 24.23
C VAL A 245 9.20 -12.08 22.72
N GLY A 246 9.02 -13.16 22.00
CA GLY A 246 8.73 -13.12 20.57
C GLY A 246 7.24 -13.38 20.29
N ILE A 247 6.79 -13.11 19.07
CA ILE A 247 5.38 -13.23 18.64
C ILE A 247 4.78 -14.60 19.02
N LYS A 248 5.49 -15.72 18.77
CA LYS A 248 4.97 -17.06 19.07
C LYS A 248 4.71 -17.29 20.58
N SER A 249 5.58 -16.77 21.45
CA SER A 249 5.39 -16.88 22.91
C SER A 249 4.29 -15.95 23.39
N LEU A 250 4.14 -14.79 22.74
CA LEU A 250 3.07 -13.84 23.04
C LEU A 250 1.70 -14.41 22.70
N ILE A 251 1.54 -14.99 21.50
CA ILE A 251 0.29 -15.63 21.07
C ILE A 251 -0.06 -16.82 22.00
N LYS A 252 0.92 -17.62 22.38
CA LYS A 252 0.70 -18.74 23.31
C LYS A 252 0.19 -18.26 24.66
N GLU A 253 0.70 -17.13 25.16
CA GLU A 253 0.29 -16.53 26.44
C GLU A 253 -1.05 -15.83 26.35
N PHE A 254 -1.33 -15.17 25.21
CA PHE A 254 -2.54 -14.41 24.95
C PHE A 254 -3.21 -14.86 23.64
N PRO A 255 -3.94 -16.01 23.66
CA PRO A 255 -4.54 -16.61 22.44
C PRO A 255 -5.55 -15.69 21.74
N ILE A 256 -6.15 -14.74 22.45
CA ILE A 256 -7.07 -13.75 21.92
C ILE A 256 -6.47 -12.95 20.76
N LEU A 257 -5.13 -12.82 20.68
CA LEU A 257 -4.42 -12.17 19.57
C LEU A 257 -4.69 -12.87 18.22
N SER A 258 -5.09 -14.14 18.24
CA SER A 258 -5.46 -14.91 17.05
C SER A 258 -6.95 -14.89 16.75
N GLU A 259 -7.75 -14.23 17.57
CA GLU A 259 -9.19 -14.12 17.41
C GLU A 259 -9.57 -12.81 16.74
N ASP A 260 -10.73 -12.77 16.10
CA ASP A 260 -11.34 -11.54 15.57
C ASP A 260 -11.99 -10.73 16.69
N LYS A 261 -11.16 -10.33 17.65
CA LYS A 261 -11.52 -9.50 18.80
C LYS A 261 -10.42 -8.50 19.07
N ASP A 262 -10.79 -7.29 19.43
CA ASP A 262 -9.82 -6.28 19.79
C ASP A 262 -9.05 -6.66 21.06
N PHE A 263 -7.74 -6.57 20.98
CA PHE A 263 -6.84 -6.75 22.11
C PHE A 263 -5.69 -5.76 22.01
N ASP A 264 -5.94 -4.55 22.47
CA ASP A 264 -4.98 -3.45 22.42
C ASP A 264 -3.86 -3.57 23.47
N ILE A 265 -2.93 -2.61 23.47
CA ILE A 265 -1.80 -2.60 24.41
C ILE A 265 -2.22 -2.43 25.88
N MET A 266 -3.34 -1.74 26.15
CA MET A 266 -3.82 -1.55 27.50
C MET A 266 -4.42 -2.86 28.03
N MET A 267 -5.23 -3.54 27.22
CA MET A 267 -5.76 -4.87 27.51
C MET A 267 -4.63 -5.90 27.71
N LEU A 268 -3.57 -5.83 26.88
CA LEU A 268 -2.38 -6.66 27.02
C LEU A 268 -1.71 -6.45 28.38
N LEU A 269 -1.44 -5.20 28.76
CA LEU A 269 -0.78 -4.85 30.01
C LEU A 269 -1.63 -5.27 31.24
N ASP A 270 -2.93 -5.01 31.19
CA ASP A 270 -3.82 -5.39 32.29
C ASP A 270 -3.97 -6.91 32.41
N SER A 271 -4.09 -7.62 31.28
CA SER A 271 -4.10 -9.08 31.28
C SER A 271 -2.77 -9.68 31.80
N ALA A 272 -1.64 -9.05 31.47
CA ALA A 272 -0.33 -9.48 31.93
C ALA A 272 -0.18 -9.33 33.47
N LYS A 273 -0.79 -8.30 34.09
CA LYS A 273 -0.78 -8.11 35.55
C LYS A 273 -1.49 -9.24 36.31
N THR A 274 -2.48 -9.88 35.67
CA THR A 274 -3.28 -10.96 36.33
C THR A 274 -2.62 -12.34 36.24
N LYS A 275 -1.54 -12.48 35.46
CA LYS A 275 -0.87 -13.76 35.18
C LYS A 275 0.53 -13.79 35.81
N ALA A 276 0.90 -14.94 36.44
CA ALA A 276 2.21 -15.12 37.07
C ALA A 276 3.25 -15.79 36.14
N THR A 277 3.02 -15.78 34.82
CA THR A 277 3.94 -16.41 33.87
C THR A 277 5.17 -15.56 33.61
N ARG A 278 6.24 -16.19 33.08
CA ARG A 278 7.45 -15.50 32.69
C ARG A 278 7.15 -14.43 31.58
N VAL A 279 6.33 -14.77 30.60
CA VAL A 279 5.99 -13.84 29.49
C VAL A 279 5.25 -12.63 30.02
N SER A 280 4.22 -12.85 30.85
CA SER A 280 3.44 -11.76 31.45
C SER A 280 4.28 -10.85 32.33
N LYS A 281 5.21 -11.42 33.11
CA LYS A 281 6.16 -10.61 33.89
C LYS A 281 7.04 -9.73 32.99
N MET A 282 7.62 -10.30 31.90
CA MET A 282 8.45 -9.55 30.97
C MET A 282 7.68 -8.44 30.26
N VAL A 283 6.42 -8.69 29.90
CA VAL A 283 5.53 -7.68 29.33
C VAL A 283 5.30 -6.53 30.31
N ASN A 284 4.97 -6.83 31.57
CA ASN A 284 4.76 -5.82 32.62
C ASN A 284 6.03 -5.01 32.91
N ASP A 285 7.18 -5.68 33.06
CA ASP A 285 8.46 -5.02 33.30
C ASP A 285 8.88 -4.11 32.13
N SER A 286 8.27 -4.28 30.95
CA SER A 286 8.56 -3.54 29.71
C SER A 286 7.46 -2.57 29.31
N GLU A 287 6.53 -2.20 30.21
CA GLU A 287 5.39 -1.31 29.91
C GLU A 287 5.82 -0.02 29.21
N TYR A 288 6.91 0.61 29.67
CA TYR A 288 7.45 1.82 29.04
C TYR A 288 7.87 1.59 27.59
N ILE A 289 8.55 0.47 27.29
CA ILE A 289 8.99 0.11 25.93
C ILE A 289 7.78 -0.11 25.04
N ILE A 290 6.76 -0.83 25.51
CA ILE A 290 5.53 -1.12 24.77
C ILE A 290 4.79 0.18 24.42
N LYS A 291 4.59 1.08 25.39
CA LYS A 291 3.94 2.37 25.17
C LYS A 291 4.71 3.26 24.19
N ARG A 292 6.05 3.33 24.32
CA ARG A 292 6.90 4.06 23.37
C ARG A 292 6.80 3.47 21.97
N ASN A 293 6.90 2.15 21.82
CA ASN A 293 6.82 1.47 20.53
C ASN A 293 5.44 1.68 19.88
N TYR A 294 4.38 1.72 20.68
CA TYR A 294 3.04 2.07 20.20
C TYR A 294 3.04 3.44 19.50
N LEU A 295 3.59 4.47 20.14
CA LEU A 295 3.69 5.81 19.55
C LEU A 295 4.52 5.86 18.26
N LEU A 296 5.48 4.93 18.11
CA LEU A 296 6.35 4.86 16.92
C LEU A 296 5.74 4.07 15.77
N MET A 297 4.88 3.07 16.06
CA MET A 297 4.47 2.07 15.08
C MET A 297 2.97 2.06 14.75
N GLN A 298 2.15 2.79 15.53
CA GLN A 298 0.72 2.84 15.26
C GLN A 298 0.44 3.64 13.97
N LEU A 299 -0.47 3.13 13.15
CA LEU A 299 -0.93 3.76 11.92
C LEU A 299 -2.43 4.06 11.94
N ASN A 300 -3.17 3.64 12.96
CA ASN A 300 -4.62 3.84 13.01
C ASN A 300 -5.02 5.31 13.21
N GLU A 301 -4.22 6.05 13.97
CA GLU A 301 -4.47 7.46 14.29
C GLU A 301 -3.18 8.29 14.08
N PRO A 302 -2.73 8.49 12.84
CA PRO A 302 -1.53 9.26 12.58
C PRO A 302 -1.71 10.74 12.95
N GLU A 303 -0.69 11.33 13.58
CA GLU A 303 -0.66 12.74 13.94
C GLU A 303 -0.42 13.62 12.70
N ILE A 304 -1.47 13.94 11.95
CA ILE A 304 -1.41 14.80 10.77
C ILE A 304 -2.01 16.17 11.09
N PRO A 305 -1.30 17.27 10.79
CA PRO A 305 -1.83 18.62 10.98
C PRO A 305 -3.11 18.86 10.16
N ASN A 306 -4.08 19.61 10.72
CA ASN A 306 -5.37 19.83 10.08
C ASN A 306 -5.26 20.41 8.66
N HIS A 307 -4.35 21.36 8.43
CA HIS A 307 -4.15 21.94 7.10
C HIS A 307 -3.61 20.91 6.07
N VAL A 308 -2.90 19.89 6.52
CA VAL A 308 -2.45 18.77 5.66
C VAL A 308 -3.61 17.81 5.41
N LYS A 309 -4.43 17.51 6.43
CA LYS A 309 -5.65 16.70 6.26
C LYS A 309 -6.56 17.27 5.18
N LEU A 310 -6.75 18.60 5.18
CA LEU A 310 -7.52 19.28 4.13
C LEU A 310 -6.90 19.08 2.73
N LYS A 311 -5.58 19.28 2.60
CA LYS A 311 -4.87 19.07 1.33
C LYS A 311 -4.97 17.63 0.84
N ILE A 312 -4.87 16.65 1.72
CA ILE A 312 -5.06 15.23 1.37
C ILE A 312 -6.46 15.02 0.86
N ASN A 313 -7.46 15.51 1.60
CA ASN A 313 -8.87 15.34 1.23
C ASN A 313 -9.17 15.98 -0.14
N ASP A 314 -8.71 17.21 -0.37
CA ASP A 314 -8.87 17.90 -1.65
C ASP A 314 -8.21 17.13 -2.79
N ALA A 315 -6.99 16.63 -2.61
CA ALA A 315 -6.28 15.86 -3.62
C ALA A 315 -6.98 14.54 -3.97
N ILE A 316 -7.53 13.83 -2.97
CA ILE A 316 -8.22 12.55 -3.16
C ILE A 316 -9.59 12.74 -3.82
N HIS A 317 -10.27 13.87 -3.62
CA HIS A 317 -11.57 14.14 -4.23
C HIS A 317 -11.49 15.00 -5.50
N SER A 318 -10.31 15.51 -5.86
CA SER A 318 -10.10 16.23 -7.11
C SER A 318 -10.13 15.30 -8.32
N VAL A 319 -10.42 15.87 -9.49
CA VAL A 319 -10.34 15.14 -10.77
C VAL A 319 -8.92 14.64 -11.01
N VAL A 320 -8.79 13.39 -11.43
CA VAL A 320 -7.49 12.80 -11.78
C VAL A 320 -6.91 13.53 -13.00
N PRO A 321 -5.62 13.91 -13.01
CA PRO A 321 -4.99 14.48 -14.19
C PRO A 321 -5.13 13.58 -15.42
N LYS A 322 -5.26 14.16 -16.60
CA LYS A 322 -5.27 13.38 -17.84
C LYS A 322 -3.85 12.95 -18.23
N LEU A 323 -3.75 11.83 -18.92
CA LEU A 323 -2.49 11.38 -19.51
C LEU A 323 -1.94 12.41 -20.50
N VAL A 324 -0.75 12.96 -20.25
CA VAL A 324 -0.05 13.90 -21.15
C VAL A 324 0.98 13.13 -21.99
N LYS A 325 0.47 12.32 -22.91
CA LYS A 325 1.23 11.33 -23.69
C LYS A 325 2.48 11.90 -24.36
N TYR A 326 2.39 13.08 -24.99
CA TYR A 326 3.52 13.67 -25.71
C TYR A 326 4.66 14.11 -24.79
N LYS A 327 4.36 14.60 -23.57
CA LYS A 327 5.37 14.97 -22.59
C LYS A 327 6.04 13.71 -22.02
N PHE A 328 5.26 12.69 -21.69
CA PHE A 328 5.79 11.39 -21.27
C PHE A 328 6.71 10.81 -22.35
N GLN A 329 6.29 10.84 -23.62
CA GLN A 329 7.09 10.36 -24.74
C GLN A 329 8.40 11.14 -24.90
N ARG A 330 8.37 12.48 -24.72
CA ARG A 330 9.59 13.30 -24.78
C ARG A 330 10.63 12.85 -23.74
N LEU A 331 10.20 12.70 -22.48
CA LEU A 331 11.08 12.17 -21.42
C LEU A 331 11.65 10.79 -21.78
N PHE A 332 10.79 9.95 -22.34
CA PHE A 332 11.16 8.59 -22.74
C PHE A 332 12.24 8.55 -23.83
N ILE A 333 12.19 9.48 -24.78
CA ILE A 333 13.19 9.66 -25.85
C ILE A 333 14.49 10.23 -25.25
N GLU A 334 14.38 11.27 -24.40
CA GLU A 334 15.53 11.88 -23.72
C GLU A 334 16.32 10.87 -22.91
N ASP A 335 15.63 10.00 -22.19
CA ASP A 335 16.24 8.97 -21.34
C ASP A 335 16.62 7.69 -22.09
N LYS A 336 16.36 7.61 -23.40
CA LYS A 336 16.71 6.48 -24.28
C LYS A 336 16.24 5.13 -23.72
N LEU A 337 14.95 5.03 -23.35
CA LEU A 337 14.37 3.85 -22.68
C LEU A 337 13.76 2.81 -23.62
N TRP A 338 13.92 2.95 -24.94
CA TRP A 338 13.27 2.08 -25.94
C TRP A 338 13.55 0.58 -25.74
N GLY A 339 14.79 0.24 -25.37
CA GLY A 339 15.17 -1.14 -25.07
C GLY A 339 14.55 -1.68 -23.77
N GLN A 340 14.09 -0.81 -22.87
CA GLN A 340 13.60 -1.18 -21.56
C GLN A 340 12.08 -1.36 -21.49
N ILE A 341 11.35 -0.60 -22.31
CA ILE A 341 9.88 -0.64 -22.38
C ILE A 341 9.48 -0.77 -23.87
N PRO A 342 9.41 -2.00 -24.39
CA PRO A 342 8.94 -2.23 -25.74
C PRO A 342 7.47 -1.89 -25.87
N ASN A 343 7.03 -1.58 -27.11
CA ASN A 343 5.62 -1.20 -27.39
C ASN A 343 5.12 -0.03 -26.55
N PHE A 344 5.94 0.99 -26.44
CA PHE A 344 5.70 2.20 -25.63
C PHE A 344 4.26 2.73 -25.74
N TYR A 345 3.71 2.86 -26.95
CA TYR A 345 2.37 3.42 -27.16
C TYR A 345 1.28 2.60 -26.48
N THR A 346 1.30 1.29 -26.63
CA THR A 346 0.37 0.39 -25.94
C THR A 346 0.60 0.47 -24.43
N TRP A 347 1.87 0.45 -24.02
CA TRP A 347 2.25 0.46 -22.62
C TRP A 347 1.73 1.71 -21.87
N VAL A 348 1.89 2.90 -22.43
CA VAL A 348 1.48 4.16 -21.78
C VAL A 348 -0.04 4.36 -21.81
N THR A 349 -0.73 3.86 -22.84
CA THR A 349 -2.20 4.00 -22.92
C THR A 349 -2.95 3.14 -21.91
N GLU A 350 -2.31 2.12 -21.33
CA GLU A 350 -2.96 1.32 -20.28
C GLU A 350 -3.25 2.13 -19.01
N PHE A 351 -2.55 3.23 -18.78
CA PHE A 351 -2.84 4.14 -17.67
C PHE A 351 -4.12 4.94 -17.85
N MET A 352 -4.65 5.06 -19.08
CA MET A 352 -5.90 5.78 -19.36
C MET A 352 -7.12 5.14 -18.70
N ILE A 353 -7.01 3.92 -18.17
CA ILE A 353 -8.09 3.32 -17.39
C ILE A 353 -8.44 4.17 -16.17
N LEU A 354 -7.48 4.92 -15.62
CA LEU A 354 -7.66 5.70 -14.40
C LEU A 354 -8.42 7.01 -14.61
N ASP A 355 -8.40 7.59 -15.83
CA ASP A 355 -9.10 8.85 -16.10
C ASP A 355 -10.55 8.65 -16.59
N ARG A 356 -10.93 7.43 -17.01
CA ARG A 356 -12.27 7.09 -17.50
C ARG A 356 -13.40 7.37 -16.50
N TYR A 357 -13.12 7.15 -15.22
CA TYR A 357 -14.11 7.30 -14.16
C TYR A 357 -14.43 8.77 -13.82
N TRP A 358 -13.70 9.72 -14.42
CA TRP A 358 -13.79 11.15 -14.14
C TRP A 358 -14.38 11.95 -15.33
N GLU A 359 -14.62 11.30 -16.48
CA GLU A 359 -15.14 11.97 -17.68
C GLU A 359 -16.66 12.20 -17.65
N ASN A 360 -17.37 11.53 -16.75
CA ASN A 360 -18.84 11.53 -16.66
C ASN A 360 -19.38 12.36 -15.46
N LYS A 361 -18.64 13.36 -14.97
CA LYS A 361 -19.14 14.29 -13.96
C LYS A 361 -19.44 15.68 -14.52
#